data_2a6f02c744bc31e3b9fe0937fa0c958e
#
_entry.id   2a6f02c744bc31e3b9fe0937fa0c958e
#
_cell.length_a   1.000
_cell.length_b   1.000
_cell.length_c   1.000
_cell.angle_alpha   90.00
_cell.angle_beta   90.00
_cell.angle_gamma   90.00
#
_symmetry.space_group_name_H-M   'P 1'
#
loop_
_entity.id
_entity.type
_entity.pdbx_description
1 polymer ?
#
loop_
_entity_poly.entity_id
_entity_poly.type
_entity_poly.pdbx_seq_one_letter_code
_entity_poly.pdbx_strand_id
1 'polypeptide(L)'
;MTGCDFQDAALLIISIAEFHSQTAVEAASRINKKLKAMGKSAKDIKEVVNRTHEACIRIIDKQFKPMDNFADRDHCVQYMVATMFVFNRLEASDYTDGSEAAESPLVESLRQKIKCVEDPQYTKDYHDPEKRTISNALTVTLEDGTTLEEEIVEAPLGHRLRREEAKPEIMAKYKRHLGPHFDESRVKELVDLGNSPDKLYSMEIDQYVDLYAKDSIL
;
A
#
# COMPACT_ATOMS: atom_id res chain seq x y z
N MET A 1 27.15 3.79 16.38
CA MET A 1 26.29 4.06 15.18
C MET A 1 25.82 2.69 14.72
N THR A 2 24.67 2.28 15.21
CA THR A 2 24.00 1.04 14.78
C THR A 2 23.49 1.32 13.37
N GLY A 3 23.99 0.56 12.40
CA GLY A 3 23.58 0.67 11.01
C GLY A 3 22.08 0.55 10.89
N CYS A 4 21.50 1.42 10.09
CA CYS A 4 20.13 1.25 9.60
C CYS A 4 20.08 -0.12 8.93
N ASP A 5 19.37 -1.05 9.55
CA ASP A 5 19.28 -2.40 9.03
C ASP A 5 18.58 -2.32 7.66
N PHE A 6 19.27 -2.75 6.61
CA PHE A 6 18.75 -2.86 5.24
C PHE A 6 17.43 -3.66 5.20
N GLN A 7 17.11 -4.34 6.28
CA GLN A 7 15.90 -5.12 6.48
C GLN A 7 14.66 -4.23 6.68
N ASP A 8 14.80 -2.99 7.16
CA ASP A 8 13.68 -2.07 7.32
C ASP A 8 13.30 -1.36 6.01
N ALA A 9 14.22 -1.27 5.06
CA ALA A 9 13.94 -0.73 3.72
C ALA A 9 12.97 -1.62 2.90
N ALA A 10 12.85 -2.91 3.23
CA ALA A 10 11.91 -3.82 2.55
C ALA A 10 10.43 -3.48 2.81
N LEU A 11 10.12 -2.73 3.87
CA LEU A 11 8.75 -2.32 4.22
C LEU A 11 8.08 -1.43 3.16
N LEU A 12 8.86 -0.61 2.47
CA LEU A 12 8.37 0.30 1.42
C LEU A 12 8.14 -0.40 0.07
N ILE A 13 8.58 -1.65 -0.09
CA ILE A 13 8.73 -2.28 -1.40
C ILE A 13 7.44 -2.94 -1.90
N ILE A 14 6.53 -3.38 -1.03
CA ILE A 14 5.39 -4.21 -1.43
C ILE A 14 4.19 -3.38 -1.87
N SER A 15 3.87 -2.31 -1.17
CA SER A 15 2.79 -1.40 -1.51
C SER A 15 3.33 -0.08 -2.06
N ILE A 16 2.60 0.53 -2.99
CA ILE A 16 2.86 1.91 -3.44
C ILE A 16 2.11 2.92 -2.58
N ALA A 17 1.37 2.48 -1.58
CA ALA A 17 0.74 3.34 -0.59
C ALA A 17 1.82 3.98 0.29
N GLU A 18 1.62 5.23 0.69
CA GLU A 18 2.44 5.88 1.70
C GLU A 18 2.50 5.01 2.96
N PHE A 19 3.64 5.00 3.64
CA PHE A 19 3.97 4.02 4.68
C PHE A 19 2.88 3.84 5.74
N HIS A 20 2.37 4.94 6.31
CA HIS A 20 1.36 4.89 7.39
C HIS A 20 -0.03 4.44 6.93
N SER A 21 -0.29 4.44 5.61
CA SER A 21 -1.55 4.00 5.01
C SER A 21 -1.56 2.54 4.56
N GLN A 22 -0.41 1.85 4.50
CA GLN A 22 -0.31 0.51 3.91
C GLN A 22 -1.26 -0.49 4.54
N THR A 23 -1.36 -0.49 5.86
CA THR A 23 -2.27 -1.38 6.60
C THR A 23 -3.73 -0.99 6.45
N ALA A 24 -4.04 0.31 6.29
CA ALA A 24 -5.40 0.76 5.98
C ALA A 24 -5.85 0.31 4.59
N VAL A 25 -4.96 0.40 3.59
CA VAL A 25 -5.23 -0.09 2.23
C VAL A 25 -5.41 -1.61 2.21
N GLU A 26 -4.62 -2.36 2.98
CA GLU A 26 -4.80 -3.80 3.13
C GLU A 26 -6.15 -4.13 3.80
N ALA A 27 -6.52 -3.44 4.87
CA ALA A 27 -7.81 -3.60 5.54
C ALA A 27 -8.98 -3.32 4.56
N ALA A 28 -8.89 -2.25 3.77
CA ALA A 28 -9.89 -1.93 2.74
C ALA A 28 -10.01 -3.04 1.68
N SER A 29 -8.90 -3.63 1.24
CA SER A 29 -8.92 -4.78 0.32
C SER A 29 -9.63 -6.01 0.90
N ARG A 30 -9.41 -6.28 2.20
CA ARG A 30 -10.08 -7.38 2.91
C ARG A 30 -11.58 -7.12 3.05
N ILE A 31 -11.98 -5.88 3.38
CA ILE A 31 -13.38 -5.47 3.47
C ILE A 31 -14.06 -5.57 2.10
N ASN A 32 -13.38 -5.22 1.00
CA ASN A 32 -13.92 -5.37 -0.35
C ASN A 32 -14.34 -6.81 -0.67
N LYS A 33 -13.59 -7.81 -0.19
CA LYS A 33 -13.97 -9.23 -0.34
C LYS A 33 -15.26 -9.53 0.43
N LYS A 34 -15.42 -8.97 1.64
CA LYS A 34 -16.64 -9.10 2.46
C LYS A 34 -17.84 -8.42 1.75
N LEU A 35 -17.65 -7.19 1.26
CA LEU A 35 -18.70 -6.46 0.51
C LEU A 35 -19.16 -7.24 -0.73
N LYS A 36 -18.24 -7.75 -1.53
CA LYS A 36 -18.57 -8.59 -2.71
C LYS A 36 -19.36 -9.83 -2.33
N ALA A 37 -18.99 -10.51 -1.25
CA ALA A 37 -19.71 -11.69 -0.76
C ALA A 37 -21.15 -11.36 -0.33
N MET A 38 -21.41 -10.11 0.08
CA MET A 38 -22.73 -9.59 0.44
C MET A 38 -23.50 -9.00 -0.77
N GLY A 39 -22.93 -9.01 -1.97
CA GLY A 39 -23.50 -8.33 -3.15
C GLY A 39 -23.48 -6.80 -3.05
N LYS A 40 -22.59 -6.26 -2.22
CA LYS A 40 -22.40 -4.81 -1.97
C LYS A 40 -21.10 -4.31 -2.63
N SER A 41 -20.96 -3.00 -2.69
CA SER A 41 -19.82 -2.29 -3.31
C SER A 41 -19.48 -1.00 -2.57
N ALA A 42 -18.47 -0.27 -3.05
CA ALA A 42 -18.12 1.05 -2.54
C ALA A 42 -19.29 2.07 -2.53
N LYS A 43 -20.26 1.91 -3.43
CA LYS A 43 -21.46 2.77 -3.52
C LYS A 43 -22.39 2.63 -2.32
N ASP A 44 -22.36 1.48 -1.67
CA ASP A 44 -23.18 1.18 -0.49
C ASP A 44 -22.57 1.69 0.82
N ILE A 45 -21.34 2.24 0.79
CA ILE A 45 -20.64 2.73 1.97
C ILE A 45 -21.18 4.11 2.37
N LYS A 46 -21.69 4.21 3.59
CA LYS A 46 -22.15 5.44 4.21
C LYS A 46 -21.03 6.18 4.94
N GLU A 47 -20.22 5.46 5.71
CA GLU A 47 -19.14 6.00 6.52
C GLU A 47 -18.05 4.95 6.73
N VAL A 48 -16.80 5.42 6.82
CA VAL A 48 -15.66 4.62 7.24
C VAL A 48 -14.95 5.33 8.40
N VAL A 49 -14.70 4.62 9.48
CA VAL A 49 -13.85 5.08 10.57
C VAL A 49 -12.53 4.32 10.49
N ASN A 50 -11.43 5.04 10.30
CA ASN A 50 -10.08 4.53 10.39
C ASN A 50 -9.49 4.87 11.76
N ARG A 51 -9.41 3.88 12.64
CA ARG A 51 -8.73 3.99 13.93
C ARG A 51 -7.24 3.69 13.69
N THR A 52 -6.36 4.65 14.01
CA THR A 52 -4.96 4.65 13.58
C THR A 52 -4.04 5.30 14.63
N HIS A 53 -2.74 5.37 14.35
CA HIS A 53 -1.72 5.98 15.19
C HIS A 53 -1.52 7.47 14.87
N GLU A 54 -0.96 8.21 15.80
CA GLU A 54 -0.75 9.68 15.75
C GLU A 54 -0.02 10.14 14.48
N ALA A 55 1.03 9.41 14.06
CA ALA A 55 1.80 9.80 12.88
C ALA A 55 0.98 9.75 11.58
N CYS A 56 0.07 8.78 11.43
CA CYS A 56 -0.86 8.71 10.30
C CYS A 56 -1.75 9.98 10.27
N ILE A 57 -2.33 10.34 11.40
CA ILE A 57 -3.18 11.54 11.49
C ILE A 57 -2.39 12.79 11.17
N ARG A 58 -1.23 12.97 11.76
CA ARG A 58 -0.42 14.18 11.59
C ARG A 58 0.10 14.38 10.17
N ILE A 59 0.41 13.29 9.47
CA ILE A 59 1.11 13.34 8.18
C ILE A 59 0.13 13.24 7.00
N ILE A 60 -0.81 12.29 7.04
CA ILE A 60 -1.61 11.90 5.87
C ILE A 60 -3.12 11.97 6.07
N ASP A 61 -3.63 12.46 7.20
CA ASP A 61 -5.05 12.75 7.36
C ASP A 61 -5.41 14.05 6.67
N LYS A 62 -6.02 13.96 5.48
CA LYS A 62 -6.38 15.09 4.62
C LYS A 62 -7.81 15.01 4.11
N GLN A 63 -8.76 14.60 4.96
CA GLN A 63 -10.15 14.30 4.58
C GLN A 63 -10.81 15.37 3.69
N PHE A 64 -10.67 16.65 4.03
CA PHE A 64 -11.33 17.75 3.33
C PHE A 64 -10.39 18.68 2.57
N LYS A 65 -9.10 18.30 2.43
CA LYS A 65 -8.15 19.11 1.67
C LYS A 65 -8.27 18.82 0.17
N PRO A 66 -7.97 19.79 -0.70
CA PRO A 66 -7.92 19.55 -2.14
C PRO A 66 -6.91 18.46 -2.50
N MET A 67 -7.19 17.74 -3.58
CA MET A 67 -6.31 16.72 -4.15
C MET A 67 -5.85 17.18 -5.54
N ASP A 68 -5.10 18.30 -5.57
CA ASP A 68 -4.82 19.03 -6.81
C ASP A 68 -3.75 18.38 -7.68
N ASN A 69 -2.93 17.50 -7.10
CA ASN A 69 -1.80 16.89 -7.78
C ASN A 69 -1.45 15.52 -7.19
N PHE A 70 -0.48 14.84 -7.83
CA PHE A 70 0.03 13.54 -7.41
C PHE A 70 0.45 13.51 -5.93
N ALA A 71 1.20 14.52 -5.47
CA ALA A 71 1.73 14.56 -4.10
C ALA A 71 0.65 14.73 -3.03
N ASP A 72 -0.45 15.40 -3.35
CA ASP A 72 -1.60 15.49 -2.44
C ASP A 72 -2.28 14.13 -2.28
N ARG A 73 -2.42 13.38 -3.39
CA ARG A 73 -3.11 12.08 -3.41
C ARG A 73 -2.29 10.98 -2.74
N ASP A 74 -0.98 10.93 -3.00
CA ASP A 74 -0.12 9.88 -2.42
C ASP A 74 0.14 10.06 -0.92
N HIS A 75 -0.13 11.28 -0.38
CA HIS A 75 -0.06 11.61 1.04
C HIS A 75 -1.45 11.86 1.67
N CYS A 76 -2.48 11.16 1.19
CA CYS A 76 -3.83 11.22 1.72
C CYS A 76 -4.36 9.80 1.98
N VAL A 77 -4.44 9.40 3.26
CA VAL A 77 -4.93 8.05 3.62
C VAL A 77 -6.35 7.82 3.11
N GLN A 78 -7.20 8.83 3.15
CA GLN A 78 -8.58 8.74 2.67
C GLN A 78 -8.64 8.48 1.17
N TYR A 79 -7.78 9.13 0.38
CA TYR A 79 -7.71 8.91 -1.07
C TYR A 79 -7.30 7.47 -1.39
N MET A 80 -6.23 6.99 -0.75
CA MET A 80 -5.71 5.64 -0.96
C MET A 80 -6.73 4.56 -0.58
N VAL A 81 -7.40 4.72 0.56
CA VAL A 81 -8.45 3.80 1.03
C VAL A 81 -9.68 3.86 0.11
N ALA A 82 -10.12 5.05 -0.30
CA ALA A 82 -11.24 5.22 -1.22
C ALA A 82 -10.95 4.58 -2.59
N THR A 83 -9.75 4.78 -3.14
CA THR A 83 -9.31 4.17 -4.40
C THR A 83 -9.33 2.65 -4.30
N MET A 84 -8.82 2.08 -3.19
CA MET A 84 -8.87 0.63 -2.95
C MET A 84 -10.33 0.12 -2.88
N PHE A 85 -11.24 0.84 -2.23
CA PHE A 85 -12.65 0.45 -2.20
C PHE A 85 -13.32 0.46 -3.57
N VAL A 86 -13.03 1.48 -4.39
CA VAL A 86 -13.70 1.66 -5.70
C VAL A 86 -13.11 0.71 -6.75
N PHE A 87 -11.79 0.62 -6.86
CA PHE A 87 -11.11 -0.10 -7.93
C PHE A 87 -10.55 -1.46 -7.52
N ASN A 88 -10.51 -1.77 -6.21
CA ASN A 88 -9.86 -2.96 -5.65
C ASN A 88 -8.39 -3.10 -6.07
N ARG A 89 -7.75 -1.97 -6.32
CA ARG A 89 -6.32 -1.81 -6.61
C ARG A 89 -5.85 -0.45 -6.12
N LEU A 90 -4.55 -0.30 -6.00
CA LEU A 90 -3.88 0.98 -5.83
C LEU A 90 -2.52 0.88 -6.54
N GLU A 91 -2.35 1.65 -7.61
CA GLU A 91 -1.17 1.66 -8.45
C GLU A 91 -0.61 3.08 -8.58
N ALA A 92 0.66 3.22 -9.00
CA ALA A 92 1.28 4.54 -9.16
C ALA A 92 0.51 5.44 -10.15
N SER A 93 -0.07 4.83 -11.20
CA SER A 93 -0.93 5.52 -12.15
C SER A 93 -2.19 6.11 -11.54
N ASP A 94 -2.71 5.55 -10.44
CA ASP A 94 -3.92 6.06 -9.78
C ASP A 94 -3.71 7.42 -9.10
N TYR A 95 -2.47 7.80 -8.83
CA TYR A 95 -2.13 9.13 -8.30
C TYR A 95 -1.95 10.21 -9.37
N THR A 96 -1.78 9.82 -10.63
CA THR A 96 -1.48 10.74 -11.75
C THR A 96 -2.68 11.64 -12.05
N ASP A 97 -2.42 12.90 -12.37
CA ASP A 97 -3.43 13.85 -12.82
C ASP A 97 -4.13 13.31 -14.08
N GLY A 98 -5.46 13.41 -14.11
CA GLY A 98 -6.28 12.87 -15.20
C GLY A 98 -6.46 11.35 -15.19
N SER A 99 -5.95 10.64 -14.17
CA SER A 99 -6.23 9.19 -14.04
C SER A 99 -7.69 8.93 -13.69
N GLU A 100 -8.17 7.73 -14.02
CA GLU A 100 -9.53 7.29 -13.68
C GLU A 100 -9.84 7.45 -12.18
N ALA A 101 -8.86 7.18 -11.32
CA ALA A 101 -9.01 7.32 -9.87
C ALA A 101 -9.05 8.79 -9.44
N ALA A 102 -8.17 9.64 -10.00
CA ALA A 102 -8.13 11.06 -9.69
C ALA A 102 -9.40 11.81 -10.11
N GLU A 103 -9.99 11.42 -11.24
CA GLU A 103 -11.21 12.04 -11.79
C GLU A 103 -12.50 11.37 -11.30
N SER A 104 -12.43 10.32 -10.47
CA SER A 104 -13.60 9.56 -10.02
C SER A 104 -14.43 10.32 -8.99
N PRO A 105 -15.69 10.71 -9.30
CA PRO A 105 -16.58 11.31 -8.31
C PRO A 105 -16.89 10.39 -7.14
N LEU A 106 -16.83 9.06 -7.36
CA LEU A 106 -17.08 8.08 -6.30
C LEU A 106 -15.89 8.00 -5.33
N VAL A 107 -14.65 8.05 -5.83
CA VAL A 107 -13.44 8.14 -4.97
C VAL A 107 -13.50 9.41 -4.13
N GLU A 108 -13.80 10.56 -4.74
CA GLU A 108 -13.88 11.84 -4.03
C GLU A 108 -14.99 11.84 -2.97
N SER A 109 -16.18 11.36 -3.33
CA SER A 109 -17.31 11.25 -2.40
C SER A 109 -16.96 10.34 -1.21
N LEU A 110 -16.33 9.18 -1.49
CA LEU A 110 -15.98 8.22 -0.45
C LEU A 110 -14.84 8.74 0.44
N ARG A 111 -13.84 9.41 -0.15
CA ARG A 111 -12.75 10.05 0.57
C ARG A 111 -13.25 10.96 1.69
N GLN A 112 -14.31 11.72 1.43
CA GLN A 112 -14.92 12.63 2.41
C GLN A 112 -15.71 11.91 3.50
N LYS A 113 -16.09 10.65 3.29
CA LYS A 113 -16.78 9.80 4.26
C LYS A 113 -15.84 9.02 5.19
N ILE A 114 -14.50 9.09 4.96
CA ILE A 114 -13.49 8.38 5.75
C ILE A 114 -12.93 9.32 6.82
N LYS A 115 -13.09 8.98 8.08
CA LYS A 115 -12.59 9.73 9.23
C LYS A 115 -11.46 8.97 9.90
N CYS A 116 -10.39 9.68 10.28
CA CYS A 116 -9.34 9.13 11.13
C CYS A 116 -9.60 9.44 12.61
N VAL A 117 -9.33 8.47 13.48
CA VAL A 117 -9.41 8.59 14.92
C VAL A 117 -8.15 7.98 15.53
N GLU A 118 -7.49 8.72 16.43
CA GLU A 118 -6.32 8.19 17.11
C GLU A 118 -6.68 7.07 18.07
N ASP A 119 -5.89 5.99 18.02
CA ASP A 119 -5.81 4.97 19.06
C ASP A 119 -4.51 5.16 19.84
N PRO A 120 -4.57 5.52 21.15
CA PRO A 120 -3.37 5.71 21.95
C PRO A 120 -2.49 4.45 22.06
N GLN A 121 -3.08 3.26 21.95
CA GLN A 121 -2.27 2.02 21.96
C GLN A 121 -1.51 1.85 20.65
N TYR A 122 -2.12 2.17 19.48
CA TYR A 122 -1.45 2.15 18.21
C TYR A 122 -0.32 3.18 18.13
N THR A 123 -0.53 4.37 18.70
CA THR A 123 0.51 5.40 18.85
C THR A 123 1.68 4.89 19.70
N LYS A 124 1.41 4.26 20.83
CA LYS A 124 2.44 3.66 21.67
C LYS A 124 3.21 2.57 20.94
N ASP A 125 2.52 1.67 20.26
CA ASP A 125 3.13 0.56 19.53
C ASP A 125 3.96 1.03 18.32
N TYR A 126 3.57 2.14 17.67
CA TYR A 126 4.35 2.79 16.62
C TYR A 126 5.70 3.30 17.15
N HIS A 127 5.74 3.89 18.34
CA HIS A 127 6.95 4.41 18.96
C HIS A 127 7.79 3.34 19.68
N ASP A 128 7.23 2.18 19.99
CA ASP A 128 7.93 1.08 20.65
C ASP A 128 8.98 0.47 19.72
N PRO A 129 10.29 0.50 20.08
CA PRO A 129 11.37 -0.09 19.26
C PRO A 129 11.17 -1.59 18.97
N GLU A 130 10.51 -2.29 19.87
CA GLU A 130 10.27 -3.72 19.75
C GLU A 130 9.05 -4.06 18.88
N LYS A 131 8.16 -3.10 18.64
CA LYS A 131 6.97 -3.29 17.81
C LYS A 131 7.08 -2.59 16.47
N ARG A 132 7.19 -1.26 16.46
CA ARG A 132 7.25 -0.44 15.24
C ARG A 132 6.11 -0.72 14.26
N THR A 133 4.93 -1.04 14.79
CA THR A 133 3.75 -1.30 13.96
C THR A 133 3.13 0.00 13.45
N ILE A 134 2.44 -0.07 12.31
CA ILE A 134 1.67 1.03 11.72
C ILE A 134 0.19 0.63 11.66
N SER A 135 -0.37 0.30 12.81
CA SER A 135 -1.71 -0.29 12.90
C SER A 135 -2.78 0.64 12.36
N ASN A 136 -3.66 0.09 11.56
CA ASN A 136 -4.91 0.68 11.12
C ASN A 136 -6.06 -0.30 11.30
N ALA A 137 -7.23 0.20 11.69
CA ALA A 137 -8.44 -0.59 11.84
C ALA A 137 -9.61 0.13 11.18
N LEU A 138 -10.24 -0.50 10.19
CA LEU A 138 -11.36 0.07 9.46
C LEU A 138 -12.69 -0.50 9.93
N THR A 139 -13.59 0.37 10.35
CA THR A 139 -15.00 0.06 10.58
C THR A 139 -15.82 0.70 9.46
N VAL A 140 -16.62 -0.08 8.75
CA VAL A 140 -17.47 0.37 7.65
C VAL A 140 -18.93 0.26 8.02
N THR A 141 -19.68 1.36 7.89
CA THR A 141 -21.14 1.40 7.99
C THR A 141 -21.73 1.60 6.60
N LEU A 142 -22.73 0.79 6.25
CA LEU A 142 -23.41 0.84 4.96
C LEU A 142 -24.63 1.77 5.01
N GLU A 143 -25.14 2.18 3.84
CA GLU A 143 -26.32 3.05 3.71
C GLU A 143 -27.60 2.41 4.30
N ASP A 144 -27.69 1.07 4.34
CA ASP A 144 -28.78 0.35 4.97
C ASP A 144 -28.67 0.24 6.50
N GLY A 145 -27.63 0.83 7.09
CA GLY A 145 -27.37 0.83 8.54
C GLY A 145 -26.54 -0.37 9.03
N THR A 146 -26.23 -1.32 8.17
CA THR A 146 -25.35 -2.45 8.53
C THR A 146 -23.95 -1.94 8.85
N THR A 147 -23.38 -2.32 9.98
CA THR A 147 -21.97 -2.07 10.32
C THR A 147 -21.21 -3.38 10.23
N LEU A 148 -20.14 -3.39 9.43
CA LEU A 148 -19.26 -4.54 9.29
C LEU A 148 -18.36 -4.67 10.53
N GLU A 149 -17.95 -5.90 10.81
CA GLU A 149 -16.91 -6.16 11.82
C GLU A 149 -15.63 -5.40 11.45
N GLU A 150 -15.02 -4.76 12.45
CA GLU A 150 -13.78 -4.00 12.28
C GLU A 150 -12.67 -4.88 11.70
N GLU A 151 -12.02 -4.41 10.64
CA GLU A 151 -10.88 -5.09 10.04
C GLU A 151 -9.59 -4.44 10.51
N ILE A 152 -8.79 -5.18 11.28
CA ILE A 152 -7.55 -4.71 11.89
C ILE A 152 -6.36 -5.28 11.13
N VAL A 153 -5.41 -4.41 10.77
CA VAL A 153 -4.10 -4.80 10.25
C VAL A 153 -3.03 -4.03 11.03
N GLU A 154 -2.26 -4.74 11.85
CA GLU A 154 -1.28 -4.11 12.74
C GLU A 154 0.04 -3.81 12.03
N ALA A 155 0.50 -4.70 11.18
CA ALA A 155 1.79 -4.60 10.51
C ALA A 155 1.65 -4.79 9.00
N PRO A 156 2.35 -4.01 8.17
CA PRO A 156 2.31 -4.16 6.72
C PRO A 156 3.05 -5.43 6.28
N LEU A 157 2.75 -5.89 5.07
CA LEU A 157 3.54 -6.95 4.45
C LEU A 157 5.01 -6.53 4.34
N GLY A 158 5.92 -7.40 4.75
CA GLY A 158 7.36 -7.11 4.81
C GLY A 158 7.86 -6.67 6.17
N HIS A 159 6.98 -6.25 7.06
CA HIS A 159 7.33 -6.03 8.45
C HIS A 159 7.95 -7.30 9.06
N ARG A 160 8.86 -7.15 10.03
CA ARG A 160 9.56 -8.29 10.69
C ARG A 160 8.61 -9.40 11.18
N LEU A 161 7.38 -9.04 11.54
CA LEU A 161 6.35 -9.99 11.96
C LEU A 161 5.67 -10.73 10.79
N ARG A 162 5.89 -10.27 9.53
CA ARG A 162 5.20 -10.80 8.34
C ARG A 162 6.13 -11.01 7.12
N ARG A 163 7.42 -11.26 7.36
CA ARG A 163 8.42 -11.40 6.28
C ARG A 163 8.16 -12.55 5.34
N GLU A 164 7.78 -13.69 5.87
CA GLU A 164 7.54 -14.87 5.05
C GLU A 164 6.36 -14.69 4.10
N GLU A 165 5.32 -13.97 4.55
CA GLU A 165 4.19 -13.61 3.70
C GLU A 165 4.59 -12.65 2.56
N ALA A 166 5.61 -11.82 2.79
CA ALA A 166 6.05 -10.80 1.85
C ALA A 166 6.88 -11.34 0.69
N LYS A 167 7.64 -12.41 0.89
CA LYS A 167 8.58 -12.94 -0.12
C LYS A 167 7.94 -13.17 -1.49
N PRO A 168 6.82 -13.92 -1.61
CA PRO A 168 6.17 -14.13 -2.90
C PRO A 168 5.65 -12.82 -3.52
N GLU A 169 5.14 -11.90 -2.71
CA GLU A 169 4.59 -10.63 -3.16
C GLU A 169 5.67 -9.67 -3.68
N ILE A 170 6.84 -9.65 -3.00
CA ILE A 170 8.01 -8.87 -3.48
C ILE A 170 8.44 -9.37 -4.86
N MET A 171 8.55 -10.68 -5.05
CA MET A 171 8.94 -11.25 -6.32
C MET A 171 7.89 -11.00 -7.42
N ALA A 172 6.60 -11.09 -7.08
CA ALA A 172 5.51 -10.75 -7.99
C ALA A 172 5.55 -9.27 -8.39
N LYS A 173 5.78 -8.37 -7.43
CA LYS A 173 5.95 -6.94 -7.70
C LYS A 173 7.16 -6.67 -8.59
N TYR A 174 8.32 -7.25 -8.27
CA TYR A 174 9.54 -7.12 -9.05
C TYR A 174 9.31 -7.53 -10.51
N LYS A 175 8.75 -8.71 -10.74
CA LYS A 175 8.38 -9.18 -12.07
C LYS A 175 7.43 -8.23 -12.79
N ARG A 176 6.40 -7.74 -12.13
CA ARG A 176 5.41 -6.82 -12.69
C ARG A 176 6.03 -5.48 -13.11
N HIS A 177 6.99 -4.97 -12.32
CA HIS A 177 7.68 -3.71 -12.63
C HIS A 177 8.72 -3.86 -13.74
N LEU A 178 9.31 -5.03 -13.94
CA LEU A 178 10.24 -5.28 -15.06
C LEU A 178 9.52 -5.44 -16.40
N GLY A 179 8.31 -6.02 -16.38
CA GLY A 179 7.59 -6.39 -17.61
C GLY A 179 7.39 -5.26 -18.63
N PRO A 180 7.07 -4.00 -18.24
CA PRO A 180 6.96 -2.88 -19.18
C PRO A 180 8.27 -2.43 -19.81
N HIS A 181 9.43 -2.82 -19.26
CA HIS A 181 10.74 -2.31 -19.66
C HIS A 181 11.63 -3.36 -20.32
N PHE A 182 11.31 -4.66 -20.17
CA PHE A 182 12.16 -5.75 -20.65
C PHE A 182 11.31 -6.87 -21.27
N ASP A 183 11.88 -7.60 -22.20
CA ASP A 183 11.27 -8.82 -22.74
C ASP A 183 11.20 -9.95 -21.68
N GLU A 184 10.41 -11.00 -21.97
CA GLU A 184 10.19 -12.11 -21.03
C GLU A 184 11.48 -12.84 -20.64
N SER A 185 12.45 -12.94 -21.55
CA SER A 185 13.73 -13.61 -21.31
C SER A 185 14.55 -12.84 -20.28
N ARG A 186 14.64 -11.52 -20.45
CA ARG A 186 15.35 -10.63 -19.51
C ARG A 186 14.65 -10.56 -18.15
N VAL A 187 13.31 -10.46 -18.14
CA VAL A 187 12.54 -10.52 -16.89
C VAL A 187 12.82 -11.81 -16.14
N LYS A 188 12.83 -12.94 -16.85
CA LYS A 188 13.15 -14.23 -16.24
C LYS A 188 14.58 -14.28 -15.69
N GLU A 189 15.56 -13.80 -16.45
CA GLU A 189 16.97 -13.73 -16.01
C GLU A 189 17.13 -12.93 -14.72
N LEU A 190 16.55 -11.74 -14.65
CA LEU A 190 16.60 -10.86 -13.49
C LEU A 190 15.89 -11.48 -12.26
N VAL A 191 14.75 -12.13 -12.47
CA VAL A 191 14.01 -12.82 -11.41
C VAL A 191 14.81 -14.02 -10.89
N ASP A 192 15.40 -14.83 -11.78
CA ASP A 192 16.22 -15.97 -11.40
C ASP A 192 17.49 -15.54 -10.64
N LEU A 193 18.10 -14.42 -11.05
CA LEU A 193 19.24 -13.82 -10.37
C LEU A 193 18.86 -13.34 -8.96
N GLY A 194 17.71 -12.65 -8.81
CA GLY A 194 17.21 -12.21 -7.52
C GLY A 194 16.90 -13.35 -6.55
N ASN A 195 16.58 -14.55 -7.07
CA ASN A 195 16.39 -15.76 -6.27
C ASN A 195 17.68 -16.55 -6.01
N SER A 196 18.83 -16.07 -6.48
CA SER A 196 20.12 -16.75 -6.39
C SER A 196 21.16 -15.86 -5.71
N PRO A 197 21.10 -15.66 -4.38
CA PRO A 197 22.00 -14.74 -3.66
C PRO A 197 23.49 -14.98 -3.92
N ASP A 198 23.92 -16.24 -3.94
CA ASP A 198 25.32 -16.59 -4.18
C ASP A 198 25.80 -16.12 -5.56
N LYS A 199 24.96 -16.31 -6.59
CA LYS A 199 25.23 -15.85 -7.94
C LYS A 199 25.25 -14.32 -8.00
N LEU A 200 24.30 -13.67 -7.36
CA LEU A 200 24.21 -12.21 -7.30
C LEU A 200 25.44 -11.61 -6.61
N TYR A 201 25.85 -12.14 -5.46
CA TYR A 201 27.01 -11.65 -4.71
C TYR A 201 28.36 -11.93 -5.37
N SER A 202 28.43 -12.90 -6.29
CA SER A 202 29.64 -13.20 -7.06
C SER A 202 29.76 -12.39 -8.36
N MET A 203 28.73 -11.63 -8.73
CA MET A 203 28.69 -10.82 -9.94
C MET A 203 29.38 -9.46 -9.69
N GLU A 204 30.17 -9.00 -10.69
CA GLU A 204 30.71 -7.65 -10.66
C GLU A 204 29.58 -6.61 -10.84
N ILE A 205 29.71 -5.46 -10.17
CA ILE A 205 28.62 -4.46 -10.14
C ILE A 205 28.29 -3.89 -11.52
N ASP A 206 29.25 -3.72 -12.39
CA ASP A 206 29.06 -3.27 -13.75
C ASP A 206 28.25 -4.29 -14.59
N GLN A 207 28.53 -5.58 -14.43
CA GLN A 207 27.73 -6.65 -15.04
C GLN A 207 26.28 -6.63 -14.56
N TYR A 208 26.08 -6.41 -13.24
CA TYR A 208 24.73 -6.29 -12.68
C TYR A 208 23.98 -5.08 -13.25
N VAL A 209 24.62 -3.91 -13.30
CA VAL A 209 24.03 -2.68 -13.86
C VAL A 209 23.70 -2.84 -15.35
N ASP A 210 24.58 -3.49 -16.11
CA ASP A 210 24.38 -3.77 -17.53
C ASP A 210 23.11 -4.59 -17.82
N LEU A 211 22.68 -5.43 -16.88
CA LEU A 211 21.41 -6.17 -17.02
C LEU A 211 20.19 -5.26 -17.11
N TYR A 212 20.26 -4.05 -16.53
CA TYR A 212 19.19 -3.05 -16.56
C TYR A 212 19.37 -1.99 -17.64
N ALA A 213 20.57 -1.85 -18.20
CA ALA A 213 20.90 -0.83 -19.20
C ALA A 213 20.75 -1.32 -20.63
N LYS A 214 20.95 -2.63 -20.88
CA LYS A 214 20.88 -3.23 -22.21
C LYS A 214 19.46 -3.67 -22.52
N ASP A 215 19.01 -3.34 -23.72
CA ASP A 215 17.74 -3.81 -24.30
C ASP A 215 16.49 -3.31 -23.52
N SER A 216 16.60 -2.18 -22.80
CA SER A 216 15.41 -1.51 -22.27
C SER A 216 14.54 -0.99 -23.41
N ILE A 217 13.27 -1.33 -23.40
CA ILE A 217 12.28 -0.77 -24.34
C ILE A 217 11.91 0.62 -23.79
N LEU A 218 12.57 1.66 -24.29
CA LEU A 218 12.19 3.06 -24.05
C LEU A 218 11.19 3.52 -25.11
#